data_b2872d4a7523163ecb204c4186fb4987
#
_entry.id   b2872d4a7523163ecb204c4186fb4987
#
_cell.length_a   1.000
_cell.length_b   1.000
_cell.length_c   1.000
_cell.angle_alpha   90.00
_cell.angle_beta   90.00
_cell.angle_gamma   90.00
#
_symmetry.space_group_name_H-M   'P 1'
#
loop_
_entity.id
_entity.type
_entity.pdbx_description
1 polymer ?
#
loop_
_entity_poly.entity_id
_entity_poly.type
_entity_poly.pdbx_seq_one_letter_code
_entity_poly.pdbx_strand_id
1 'polypeptide(L)'
;MRFCVNTFEWGDYIDKVWNFWYSDRNGVLLVAEDDEEYNIHGIKQSSVIAVSHASLCPNNKNVWLEGIRVHPNFRHKSVATQLLNTMISYGKERGAQEASAIVAGSNNASQLMMESNGFGIISKWNYYSIDRIPKRVDKVKLRSKVVTFEDTETVWNYLKRSEIYKSSGKTYFNSWRWYSLDLSVLEDFIKEEKVLVIGNYPIEGLGIISKDNNNGFQIVYLDASNLNVLEDLIRFAVNLKYREDSTYDRIQIYSPQRKYLSTSMQQIGSERSEQFLLYKRVLQY
;
A
#
# COMPACT_ATOMS: atom_id res chain seq x y z
N MET A 1 -5.93 -8.46 -22.32
CA MET A 1 -6.39 -9.31 -21.19
C MET A 1 -7.78 -8.87 -20.72
N ARG A 2 -8.80 -9.27 -21.51
CA ARG A 2 -10.20 -8.89 -21.23
C ARG A 2 -10.74 -9.43 -19.90
N PHE A 3 -10.17 -10.53 -19.39
CA PHE A 3 -10.60 -11.15 -18.11
C PHE A 3 -10.20 -10.34 -16.87
N CYS A 4 -9.35 -9.34 -16.99
CA CYS A 4 -8.98 -8.44 -15.87
C CYS A 4 -9.95 -7.25 -15.72
N VAL A 5 -10.81 -6.95 -16.70
CA VAL A 5 -11.58 -5.69 -16.75
C VAL A 5 -12.63 -5.58 -15.65
N ASN A 6 -13.19 -6.70 -15.17
CA ASN A 6 -14.30 -6.72 -14.19
C ASN A 6 -13.95 -7.56 -12.97
N THR A 7 -12.73 -7.47 -12.45
CA THR A 7 -12.31 -8.25 -11.28
C THR A 7 -12.96 -7.75 -9.99
N PHE A 8 -13.23 -6.45 -9.90
CA PHE A 8 -13.87 -5.79 -8.77
C PHE A 8 -15.08 -4.99 -9.24
N GLU A 9 -16.00 -4.65 -8.35
CA GLU A 9 -17.18 -3.82 -8.66
C GLU A 9 -16.80 -2.45 -9.25
N TRP A 10 -15.63 -1.92 -8.87
CA TRP A 10 -15.07 -0.65 -9.35
C TRP A 10 -14.15 -0.80 -10.58
N GLY A 11 -14.08 -1.99 -11.20
CA GLY A 11 -13.20 -2.31 -12.32
C GLY A 11 -11.91 -3.01 -11.89
N ASP A 12 -10.85 -2.83 -12.66
CA ASP A 12 -9.50 -3.34 -12.32
C ASP A 12 -8.45 -2.25 -12.57
N TYR A 13 -7.27 -2.44 -12.01
CA TYR A 13 -6.15 -1.50 -12.15
C TYR A 13 -5.00 -2.04 -13.02
N ILE A 14 -5.08 -3.30 -13.46
CA ILE A 14 -4.00 -3.97 -14.18
C ILE A 14 -3.57 -3.21 -15.44
N ASP A 15 -4.51 -2.67 -16.20
CA ASP A 15 -4.23 -1.86 -17.39
C ASP A 15 -3.44 -0.57 -17.06
N LYS A 16 -3.72 0.04 -15.92
CA LYS A 16 -3.06 1.27 -15.46
C LYS A 16 -1.61 1.03 -15.00
N VAL A 17 -1.34 -0.13 -14.42
CA VAL A 17 -0.02 -0.49 -13.89
C VAL A 17 0.80 -1.35 -14.85
N TRP A 18 0.23 -1.78 -15.97
CA TRP A 18 0.87 -2.73 -16.90
C TRP A 18 2.24 -2.27 -17.39
N ASN A 19 2.33 -1.04 -17.87
CA ASN A 19 3.59 -0.50 -18.37
C ASN A 19 4.63 -0.34 -17.26
N PHE A 20 4.20 0.00 -16.05
CA PHE A 20 5.06 0.07 -14.87
C PHE A 20 5.62 -1.33 -14.53
N TRP A 21 4.78 -2.37 -14.47
CA TRP A 21 5.21 -3.73 -14.21
C TRP A 21 6.12 -4.29 -15.31
N TYR A 22 5.78 -4.00 -16.57
CA TYR A 22 6.59 -4.44 -17.70
C TYR A 22 8.00 -3.84 -17.70
N SER A 23 8.15 -2.61 -17.21
CA SER A 23 9.42 -1.90 -17.13
C SER A 23 10.15 -2.05 -15.78
N ASP A 24 9.55 -2.76 -14.80
CA ASP A 24 10.16 -2.94 -13.47
C ASP A 24 11.42 -3.82 -13.55
N ARG A 25 12.59 -3.18 -13.41
CA ARG A 25 13.90 -3.88 -13.47
C ARG A 25 14.14 -4.82 -12.28
N ASN A 26 13.44 -4.59 -11.17
CA ASN A 26 13.50 -5.41 -9.96
C ASN A 26 12.32 -6.40 -9.90
N GLY A 27 11.49 -6.44 -10.92
CA GLY A 27 10.29 -7.24 -10.96
C GLY A 27 10.28 -8.30 -12.05
N VAL A 28 9.26 -9.13 -11.99
CA VAL A 28 8.89 -10.08 -13.03
C VAL A 28 7.38 -10.04 -13.24
N LEU A 29 6.99 -9.85 -14.48
CA LEU A 29 5.61 -9.98 -14.93
C LEU A 29 5.42 -11.40 -15.47
N LEU A 30 4.55 -12.17 -14.82
CA LEU A 30 4.28 -13.56 -15.16
C LEU A 30 2.92 -13.67 -15.83
N VAL A 31 2.84 -14.52 -16.83
CA VAL A 31 1.60 -14.94 -17.47
C VAL A 31 1.50 -16.47 -17.44
N ALA A 32 0.29 -16.99 -17.30
CA ALA A 32 -0.02 -18.39 -17.57
C ALA A 32 -0.80 -18.46 -18.87
N GLU A 33 -0.46 -19.43 -19.70
CA GLU A 33 -1.10 -19.72 -20.96
C GLU A 33 -1.81 -21.06 -20.89
N ASP A 34 -2.89 -21.20 -21.65
CA ASP A 34 -3.57 -22.49 -21.84
C ASP A 34 -2.82 -23.30 -22.90
N ASP A 35 -2.62 -24.57 -22.62
CA ASP A 35 -1.97 -25.51 -23.55
C ASP A 35 -2.87 -25.84 -24.76
N GLU A 36 -4.17 -25.53 -24.71
CA GLU A 36 -5.05 -25.68 -25.86
C GLU A 36 -4.71 -24.65 -26.95
N GLU A 37 -4.15 -25.15 -28.05
CA GLU A 37 -3.85 -24.33 -29.23
C GLU A 37 -5.14 -23.92 -29.95
N TYR A 38 -5.52 -22.66 -29.89
CA TYR A 38 -6.59 -22.12 -30.70
C TYR A 38 -6.07 -21.72 -32.09
N ASN A 39 -6.65 -22.29 -33.12
CA ASN A 39 -6.30 -21.94 -34.50
C ASN A 39 -7.18 -20.76 -34.96
N ILE A 40 -6.64 -19.55 -34.89
CA ILE A 40 -7.31 -18.34 -35.38
C ILE A 40 -6.61 -17.94 -36.68
N HIS A 41 -7.30 -18.08 -37.84
CA HIS A 41 -6.77 -17.73 -39.15
C HIS A 41 -5.44 -18.43 -39.53
N GLY A 42 -5.26 -19.68 -39.12
CA GLY A 42 -4.04 -20.44 -39.44
C GLY A 42 -2.83 -20.16 -38.55
N ILE A 43 -2.98 -19.30 -37.53
CA ILE A 43 -1.96 -19.01 -36.51
C ILE A 43 -2.33 -19.74 -35.24
N LYS A 44 -1.44 -20.63 -34.77
CA LYS A 44 -1.53 -21.23 -33.43
C LYS A 44 -1.28 -20.17 -32.40
N GLN A 45 -2.26 -19.88 -31.58
CA GLN A 45 -2.17 -18.90 -30.51
C GLN A 45 -2.64 -19.51 -29.21
N SER A 46 -1.74 -19.54 -28.21
CA SER A 46 -2.11 -19.83 -26.82
C SER A 46 -2.89 -18.66 -26.24
N SER A 47 -3.86 -18.96 -25.37
CA SER A 47 -4.63 -17.94 -24.68
C SER A 47 -4.02 -17.65 -23.33
N VAL A 48 -3.67 -16.39 -23.04
CA VAL A 48 -3.28 -15.96 -21.69
C VAL A 48 -4.48 -16.10 -20.77
N ILE A 49 -4.36 -16.96 -19.77
CA ILE A 49 -5.41 -17.29 -18.80
C ILE A 49 -5.16 -16.71 -17.40
N ALA A 50 -3.95 -16.29 -17.11
CA ALA A 50 -3.66 -15.64 -15.84
C ALA A 50 -2.46 -14.69 -15.94
N VAL A 51 -2.37 -13.77 -14.98
CA VAL A 51 -1.27 -12.80 -14.86
C VAL A 51 -0.96 -12.57 -13.38
N SER A 52 0.31 -12.25 -13.09
CA SER A 52 0.77 -11.76 -11.79
C SER A 52 2.06 -10.98 -11.91
N HIS A 53 2.41 -10.23 -10.89
CA HIS A 53 3.66 -9.49 -10.82
C HIS A 53 4.33 -9.70 -9.46
N ALA A 54 5.66 -9.83 -9.47
CA ALA A 54 6.48 -9.80 -8.27
C ALA A 54 7.59 -8.77 -8.42
N SER A 55 7.94 -8.09 -7.34
CA SER A 55 9.00 -7.08 -7.33
C SER A 55 9.82 -7.15 -6.05
N LEU A 56 11.15 -7.07 -6.17
CA LEU A 56 12.03 -6.97 -5.02
C LEU A 56 11.94 -5.58 -4.40
N CYS A 57 11.81 -5.52 -3.09
CA CYS A 57 11.91 -4.28 -2.35
C CYS A 57 13.35 -3.73 -2.35
N PRO A 58 13.57 -2.42 -2.10
CA PRO A 58 14.85 -1.75 -2.32
C PRO A 58 16.09 -2.42 -1.72
N ASN A 59 15.98 -3.14 -0.63
CA ASN A 59 17.10 -3.87 0.00
C ASN A 59 17.17 -5.37 -0.39
N ASN A 60 16.38 -5.81 -1.36
CA ASN A 60 16.27 -7.18 -1.85
C ASN A 60 15.91 -8.24 -0.78
N LYS A 61 15.55 -7.84 0.44
CA LYS A 61 15.19 -8.78 1.51
C LYS A 61 13.75 -9.24 1.45
N ASN A 62 12.89 -8.51 0.77
CA ASN A 62 11.48 -8.84 0.62
C ASN A 62 11.08 -8.83 -0.85
N VAL A 63 10.34 -9.85 -1.28
CA VAL A 63 9.65 -9.85 -2.56
C VAL A 63 8.18 -9.48 -2.35
N TRP A 64 7.74 -8.43 -3.04
CA TRP A 64 6.36 -7.99 -3.05
C TRP A 64 5.58 -8.73 -4.13
N LEU A 65 4.45 -9.35 -3.76
CA LEU A 65 3.61 -10.18 -4.62
C LEU A 65 2.30 -9.44 -4.87
N GLU A 66 1.94 -9.24 -6.13
CA GLU A 66 0.76 -8.46 -6.48
C GLU A 66 0.10 -8.90 -7.78
N GLY A 67 -1.15 -8.50 -7.97
CA GLY A 67 -1.84 -8.55 -9.26
C GLY A 67 -2.22 -9.95 -9.76
N ILE A 68 -2.32 -10.98 -8.91
CA ILE A 68 -2.79 -12.28 -9.37
C ILE A 68 -4.21 -12.15 -9.92
N ARG A 69 -4.38 -12.44 -11.22
CA ARG A 69 -5.66 -12.51 -11.90
C ARG A 69 -5.74 -13.80 -12.69
N VAL A 70 -6.82 -14.54 -12.52
CA VAL A 70 -7.09 -15.80 -13.24
C VAL A 70 -8.41 -15.67 -13.96
N HIS A 71 -8.41 -16.01 -15.24
CA HIS A 71 -9.61 -16.05 -16.07
C HIS A 71 -10.69 -16.92 -15.40
N PRO A 72 -11.97 -16.50 -15.35
CA PRO A 72 -13.03 -17.20 -14.62
C PRO A 72 -13.12 -18.70 -14.90
N ASN A 73 -13.01 -19.13 -16.16
CA ASN A 73 -13.08 -20.53 -16.58
C ASN A 73 -11.89 -21.39 -16.10
N PHE A 74 -10.81 -20.75 -15.60
CA PHE A 74 -9.60 -21.43 -15.13
C PHE A 74 -9.39 -21.27 -13.61
N ARG A 75 -10.36 -20.68 -12.91
CA ARG A 75 -10.35 -20.65 -11.45
C ARG A 75 -10.55 -22.05 -10.87
N HIS A 76 -10.15 -22.23 -9.62
CA HIS A 76 -10.19 -23.51 -8.90
C HIS A 76 -9.34 -24.64 -9.52
N LYS A 77 -8.45 -24.32 -10.47
CA LYS A 77 -7.50 -25.24 -11.11
C LYS A 77 -6.05 -25.02 -10.63
N SER A 78 -5.85 -24.44 -9.44
CA SER A 78 -4.55 -24.15 -8.83
C SER A 78 -3.64 -23.15 -9.60
N VAL A 79 -4.13 -22.49 -10.65
CA VAL A 79 -3.34 -21.53 -11.45
C VAL A 79 -2.81 -20.37 -10.59
N ALA A 80 -3.64 -19.80 -9.71
CA ALA A 80 -3.23 -18.73 -8.80
C ALA A 80 -2.11 -19.17 -7.84
N THR A 81 -2.19 -20.40 -7.32
CA THR A 81 -1.17 -20.98 -6.44
C THR A 81 0.14 -21.25 -7.18
N GLN A 82 0.08 -21.68 -8.44
CA GLN A 82 1.29 -21.87 -9.26
C GLN A 82 1.97 -20.53 -9.51
N LEU A 83 1.23 -19.47 -9.89
CA LEU A 83 1.78 -18.14 -10.04
C LEU A 83 2.39 -17.63 -8.72
N LEU A 84 1.69 -17.81 -7.59
CA LEU A 84 2.20 -17.45 -6.27
C LEU A 84 3.55 -18.12 -5.97
N ASN A 85 3.65 -19.45 -6.22
CA ASN A 85 4.89 -20.18 -6.01
C ASN A 85 6.02 -19.73 -6.94
N THR A 86 5.71 -19.43 -8.20
CA THR A 86 6.71 -18.91 -9.15
C THR A 86 7.23 -17.53 -8.72
N MET A 87 6.35 -16.64 -8.24
CA MET A 87 6.75 -15.35 -7.68
C MET A 87 7.65 -15.49 -6.44
N ILE A 88 7.34 -16.45 -5.56
CA ILE A 88 8.16 -16.76 -4.38
C ILE A 88 9.54 -17.29 -4.81
N SER A 89 9.59 -18.21 -5.78
CA SER A 89 10.84 -18.74 -6.33
C SER A 89 11.70 -17.62 -6.93
N TYR A 90 11.10 -16.73 -7.72
CA TYR A 90 11.76 -15.53 -8.25
C TYR A 90 12.45 -14.70 -7.16
N GLY A 91 11.74 -14.47 -6.04
CA GLY A 91 12.27 -13.75 -4.88
C GLY A 91 13.43 -14.48 -4.22
N LYS A 92 13.29 -15.80 -3.97
CA LYS A 92 14.33 -16.65 -3.37
C LYS A 92 15.62 -16.65 -4.21
N GLU A 93 15.52 -16.89 -5.50
CA GLU A 93 16.66 -16.89 -6.43
C GLU A 93 17.47 -15.58 -6.39
N ARG A 94 16.84 -14.49 -5.92
CA ARG A 94 17.43 -13.16 -5.79
C ARG A 94 17.73 -12.74 -4.36
N GLY A 95 17.67 -13.69 -3.41
CA GLY A 95 18.07 -13.49 -2.03
C GLY A 95 16.99 -12.90 -1.12
N ALA A 96 15.73 -12.86 -1.55
CA ALA A 96 14.64 -12.40 -0.69
C ALA A 96 14.40 -13.36 0.47
N GLN A 97 14.45 -12.86 1.68
CA GLN A 97 14.25 -13.60 2.92
C GLN A 97 12.76 -13.67 3.33
N GLU A 98 11.96 -12.78 2.79
CA GLU A 98 10.53 -12.65 3.05
C GLU A 98 9.75 -12.44 1.76
N ALA A 99 8.49 -12.87 1.76
CA ALA A 99 7.51 -12.53 0.74
C ALA A 99 6.33 -11.83 1.40
N SER A 100 5.83 -10.76 0.77
CA SER A 100 4.70 -10.00 1.29
C SER A 100 3.68 -9.69 0.21
N ALA A 101 2.43 -9.58 0.62
CA ALA A 101 1.31 -9.20 -0.24
C ALA A 101 0.25 -8.47 0.57
N ILE A 102 -0.58 -7.71 -0.11
CA ILE A 102 -1.77 -7.12 0.49
C ILE A 102 -3.03 -7.76 -0.08
N VAL A 103 -4.00 -7.98 0.78
CA VAL A 103 -5.31 -8.52 0.40
C VAL A 103 -6.41 -7.65 1.00
N ALA A 104 -7.40 -7.29 0.20
CA ALA A 104 -8.59 -6.61 0.70
C ALA A 104 -9.33 -7.45 1.74
N GLY A 105 -9.81 -6.81 2.81
CA GLY A 105 -10.51 -7.49 3.89
C GLY A 105 -11.79 -8.23 3.45
N SER A 106 -12.36 -7.82 2.33
CA SER A 106 -13.52 -8.46 1.69
C SER A 106 -13.16 -9.65 0.79
N ASN A 107 -11.88 -9.84 0.42
CA ASN A 107 -11.45 -10.87 -0.54
C ASN A 107 -11.07 -12.19 0.15
N ASN A 108 -12.09 -12.93 0.62
CA ASN A 108 -11.91 -14.20 1.34
C ASN A 108 -11.13 -15.25 0.52
N ALA A 109 -11.35 -15.31 -0.79
CA ALA A 109 -10.66 -16.29 -1.64
C ALA A 109 -9.14 -16.08 -1.65
N SER A 110 -8.69 -14.83 -1.78
CA SER A 110 -7.26 -14.50 -1.71
C SER A 110 -6.70 -14.69 -0.30
N GLN A 111 -7.47 -14.40 0.76
CA GLN A 111 -7.05 -14.66 2.13
C GLN A 111 -6.78 -16.16 2.36
N LEU A 112 -7.72 -17.02 2.00
CA LEU A 112 -7.57 -18.47 2.10
C LEU A 112 -6.38 -18.99 1.28
N MET A 113 -6.16 -18.44 0.08
CA MET A 113 -5.01 -18.78 -0.74
C MET A 113 -3.69 -18.41 -0.04
N MET A 114 -3.59 -17.22 0.52
CA MET A 114 -2.38 -16.77 1.24
C MET A 114 -2.12 -17.65 2.47
N GLU A 115 -3.13 -17.89 3.30
CA GLU A 115 -3.02 -18.70 4.53
C GLU A 115 -2.65 -20.15 4.23
N SER A 116 -3.29 -20.78 3.22
CA SER A 116 -2.96 -22.15 2.81
C SER A 116 -1.54 -22.29 2.23
N ASN A 117 -0.94 -21.19 1.80
CA ASN A 117 0.46 -21.14 1.34
C ASN A 117 1.44 -20.62 2.41
N GLY A 118 1.05 -20.62 3.68
CA GLY A 118 1.93 -20.34 4.82
C GLY A 118 2.21 -18.85 5.06
N PHE A 119 1.38 -17.96 4.54
CA PHE A 119 1.44 -16.54 4.88
C PHE A 119 0.60 -16.28 6.13
N GLY A 120 1.13 -15.45 7.03
CA GLY A 120 0.41 -14.92 8.20
C GLY A 120 0.10 -13.43 8.04
N ILE A 121 -1.00 -12.99 8.66
CA ILE A 121 -1.33 -11.57 8.75
C ILE A 121 -0.41 -10.91 9.78
N ILE A 122 0.37 -9.91 9.37
CA ILE A 122 1.24 -9.14 10.26
C ILE A 122 0.63 -7.82 10.71
N SER A 123 -0.24 -7.24 9.88
CA SER A 123 -0.94 -5.99 10.24
C SER A 123 -2.21 -5.80 9.41
N LYS A 124 -3.07 -4.88 9.92
CA LYS A 124 -4.30 -4.45 9.25
C LYS A 124 -4.26 -2.96 9.05
N TRP A 125 -4.64 -2.51 7.85
CA TRP A 125 -4.59 -1.12 7.44
C TRP A 125 -5.96 -0.65 6.97
N ASN A 126 -6.27 0.60 7.26
CA ASN A 126 -7.46 1.24 6.75
C ASN A 126 -7.08 2.17 5.60
N TYR A 127 -7.84 2.11 4.54
CA TYR A 127 -7.75 2.98 3.38
C TYR A 127 -8.96 3.89 3.31
N TYR A 128 -8.71 5.14 3.00
CA TYR A 128 -9.74 6.13 2.69
C TYR A 128 -9.32 6.97 1.50
N SER A 129 -10.28 7.41 0.69
CA SER A 129 -10.03 8.41 -0.34
C SER A 129 -10.95 9.61 -0.16
N ILE A 130 -10.42 10.78 -0.48
CA ILE A 130 -11.13 12.04 -0.55
C ILE A 130 -10.94 12.54 -1.98
N ASP A 131 -11.97 12.39 -2.81
CA ASP A 131 -11.91 12.70 -4.24
C ASP A 131 -12.31 14.16 -4.54
N ARG A 132 -13.06 14.78 -3.62
CA ARG A 132 -13.44 16.21 -3.69
C ARG A 132 -12.88 16.95 -2.49
N ILE A 133 -11.67 17.43 -2.63
CA ILE A 133 -11.00 18.07 -1.52
C ILE A 133 -11.59 19.48 -1.31
N PRO A 134 -12.07 19.80 -0.10
CA PRO A 134 -12.52 21.15 0.22
C PRO A 134 -11.40 22.16 -0.03
N LYS A 135 -11.67 23.23 -0.76
CA LYS A 135 -10.65 24.26 -1.14
C LYS A 135 -9.90 24.89 0.04
N ARG A 136 -10.33 24.67 1.26
CA ARG A 136 -9.61 25.00 2.51
C ARG A 136 -10.37 24.38 3.67
N VAL A 137 -9.67 23.62 4.49
CA VAL A 137 -10.23 23.19 5.77
C VAL A 137 -10.01 24.33 6.75
N ASP A 138 -11.11 24.90 7.18
CA ASP A 138 -11.31 26.08 8.03
C ASP A 138 -10.12 26.73 8.78
N LYS A 139 -10.33 28.01 9.16
CA LYS A 139 -9.47 28.90 9.96
C LYS A 139 -9.12 28.39 11.38
N VAL A 140 -9.21 27.08 11.64
CA VAL A 140 -8.77 26.48 12.90
C VAL A 140 -7.27 26.58 12.97
N LYS A 141 -6.74 27.11 14.06
CA LYS A 141 -5.30 27.15 14.33
C LYS A 141 -4.82 25.70 14.56
N LEU A 142 -4.22 25.13 13.52
CA LEU A 142 -3.64 23.79 13.61
C LEU A 142 -2.39 23.81 14.50
N ARG A 143 -2.19 22.74 15.27
CA ARG A 143 -1.04 22.56 16.16
C ARG A 143 0.07 21.73 15.53
N SER A 144 -0.24 21.05 14.41
CA SER A 144 0.71 20.24 13.67
C SER A 144 1.79 21.09 13.02
N LYS A 145 2.99 20.57 12.92
CA LYS A 145 4.14 21.16 12.25
C LYS A 145 4.90 20.11 11.45
N VAL A 146 5.66 20.55 10.45
CA VAL A 146 6.65 19.72 9.76
C VAL A 146 7.85 19.54 10.70
N VAL A 147 8.38 18.31 10.72
CA VAL A 147 9.55 17.94 11.53
C VAL A 147 10.82 18.45 10.85
N THR A 148 11.75 18.97 11.66
CA THR A 148 13.10 19.29 11.22
C THR A 148 14.08 18.17 11.56
N PHE A 149 15.27 18.18 10.96
CA PHE A 149 16.27 17.13 11.18
C PHE A 149 16.71 17.04 12.64
N GLU A 150 16.70 18.14 13.36
CA GLU A 150 17.03 18.22 14.80
C GLU A 150 16.07 17.42 15.69
N ASP A 151 14.82 17.24 15.23
CA ASP A 151 13.79 16.50 15.96
C ASP A 151 13.87 14.96 15.73
N THR A 152 14.77 14.47 14.86
CA THR A 152 14.81 13.07 14.41
C THR A 152 14.83 12.06 15.55
N GLU A 153 15.71 12.24 16.52
CA GLU A 153 15.81 11.32 17.67
C GLU A 153 14.51 11.31 18.50
N THR A 154 13.90 12.47 18.70
CA THR A 154 12.65 12.62 19.44
C THR A 154 11.51 11.87 18.74
N VAL A 155 11.40 12.03 17.43
CA VAL A 155 10.38 11.36 16.58
C VAL A 155 10.62 9.85 16.57
N TRP A 156 11.87 9.41 16.40
CA TRP A 156 12.21 7.99 16.44
C TRP A 156 11.89 7.35 17.78
N ASN A 157 12.18 8.04 18.88
CA ASN A 157 11.84 7.58 20.22
C ASN A 157 10.33 7.49 20.45
N TYR A 158 9.54 8.39 19.88
CA TYR A 158 8.08 8.29 19.86
C TYR A 158 7.63 7.03 19.10
N LEU A 159 8.08 6.83 17.88
CA LEU A 159 7.72 5.65 17.06
C LEU A 159 8.06 4.34 17.79
N LYS A 160 9.25 4.19 18.34
CA LYS A 160 9.65 2.96 19.05
C LYS A 160 8.72 2.61 20.23
N ARG A 161 8.09 3.58 20.86
CA ARG A 161 7.13 3.40 21.95
C ARG A 161 5.70 3.18 21.49
N SER A 162 5.38 3.62 20.30
CA SER A 162 4.02 3.57 19.75
C SER A 162 3.51 2.15 19.55
N GLU A 163 2.33 1.85 20.10
CA GLU A 163 1.62 0.60 19.85
C GLU A 163 1.09 0.53 18.41
N ILE A 164 0.78 1.67 17.80
CA ILE A 164 0.37 1.77 16.39
C ILE A 164 1.53 1.32 15.49
N TYR A 165 2.74 1.83 15.74
CA TYR A 165 3.93 1.44 15.00
C TYR A 165 4.25 -0.05 15.14
N LYS A 166 4.16 -0.60 16.35
CA LYS A 166 4.37 -2.04 16.59
C LYS A 166 3.30 -2.87 15.87
N SER A 167 2.04 -2.50 15.99
CA SER A 167 0.91 -3.23 15.38
C SER A 167 0.83 -3.07 13.86
N SER A 168 1.50 -2.06 13.28
CA SER A 168 1.65 -1.91 11.83
C SER A 168 2.67 -2.88 11.22
N GLY A 169 3.34 -3.68 12.04
CA GLY A 169 4.51 -4.47 11.61
C GLY A 169 5.73 -3.60 11.32
N LYS A 170 5.80 -2.39 11.90
CA LYS A 170 6.86 -1.39 11.66
C LYS A 170 6.99 -1.01 10.20
N THR A 171 5.85 -0.86 9.52
CA THR A 171 5.79 -0.57 8.09
C THR A 171 5.06 0.74 7.82
N TYR A 172 5.28 1.28 6.63
CA TYR A 172 4.51 2.34 6.02
C TYR A 172 4.04 1.92 4.63
N PHE A 173 3.04 2.59 4.12
CA PHE A 173 2.50 2.37 2.78
C PHE A 173 3.13 3.37 1.79
N ASN A 174 3.39 2.94 0.55
CA ASN A 174 3.61 3.85 -0.57
C ASN A 174 3.25 3.16 -1.89
N SER A 175 2.44 3.79 -2.71
CA SER A 175 2.10 3.31 -4.06
C SER A 175 1.65 1.83 -4.11
N TRP A 176 0.73 1.45 -3.22
CA TRP A 176 0.18 0.08 -3.09
C TRP A 176 1.18 -0.99 -2.63
N ARG A 177 2.32 -0.58 -2.08
CA ARG A 177 3.29 -1.48 -1.45
C ARG A 177 3.58 -1.06 -0.01
N TRP A 178 3.94 -2.01 0.84
CA TRP A 178 4.33 -1.78 2.22
C TRP A 178 5.82 -1.99 2.38
N TYR A 179 6.46 -1.03 2.99
CA TYR A 179 7.91 -0.99 3.20
C TYR A 179 8.22 -0.88 4.69
N SER A 180 9.37 -1.38 5.10
CA SER A 180 9.84 -1.19 6.47
C SER A 180 10.06 0.29 6.77
N LEU A 181 9.55 0.74 7.92
CA LEU A 181 9.78 2.08 8.44
C LEU A 181 10.83 1.98 9.55
N ASP A 182 12.09 2.09 9.18
CA ASP A 182 13.23 2.14 10.11
C ASP A 182 13.76 3.57 10.25
N LEU A 183 14.83 3.74 11.04
CA LEU A 183 15.41 5.07 11.29
C LEU A 183 15.91 5.74 10.00
N SER A 184 16.57 4.98 9.12
CA SER A 184 17.11 5.53 7.87
C SER A 184 16.00 6.04 6.96
N VAL A 185 14.92 5.28 6.83
CA VAL A 185 13.73 5.67 6.06
C VAL A 185 13.05 6.89 6.67
N LEU A 186 12.95 6.94 8.01
CA LEU A 186 12.42 8.10 8.71
C LEU A 186 13.26 9.35 8.45
N GLU A 187 14.59 9.23 8.51
CA GLU A 187 15.51 10.35 8.21
C GLU A 187 15.34 10.87 6.80
N ASP A 188 15.14 10.00 5.83
CA ASP A 188 14.90 10.39 4.45
C ASP A 188 13.56 11.15 4.31
N PHE A 189 12.49 10.69 4.96
CA PHE A 189 11.23 11.44 5.01
C PHE A 189 11.36 12.79 5.72
N ILE A 190 12.17 12.89 6.76
CA ILE A 190 12.42 14.16 7.47
C ILE A 190 13.19 15.13 6.56
N LYS A 191 14.25 14.68 5.88
CA LYS A 191 15.02 15.49 4.92
C LYS A 191 14.14 16.04 3.80
N GLU A 192 13.13 15.28 3.40
CA GLU A 192 12.17 15.66 2.38
C GLU A 192 10.96 16.47 2.92
N GLU A 193 11.00 16.89 4.20
CA GLU A 193 9.93 17.65 4.87
C GLU A 193 8.56 16.94 4.86
N LYS A 194 8.55 15.61 4.87
CA LYS A 194 7.35 14.77 4.75
C LYS A 194 6.82 14.23 6.07
N VAL A 195 7.48 14.50 7.19
CA VAL A 195 7.06 14.04 8.53
C VAL A 195 6.36 15.18 9.27
N LEU A 196 5.17 14.88 9.75
CA LEU A 196 4.30 15.81 10.49
C LEU A 196 4.19 15.34 11.93
N VAL A 197 4.23 16.26 12.88
CA VAL A 197 3.98 15.96 14.29
C VAL A 197 3.06 16.97 14.93
N ILE A 198 2.38 16.55 15.99
CA ILE A 198 1.65 17.41 16.91
C ILE A 198 2.22 17.22 18.32
N GLY A 199 2.36 18.33 19.04
CA GLY A 199 3.09 18.38 20.30
C GLY A 199 4.59 18.58 20.08
N ASN A 200 5.24 19.22 21.05
CA ASN A 200 6.70 19.41 21.03
C ASN A 200 7.40 18.35 21.88
N TYR A 201 6.91 18.16 23.10
CA TYR A 201 7.37 17.13 24.03
C TYR A 201 6.36 17.01 25.18
N PRO A 202 5.67 15.88 25.36
CA PRO A 202 5.73 14.70 24.49
C PRO A 202 5.05 14.93 23.13
N ILE A 203 5.44 14.16 22.11
CA ILE A 203 4.72 14.06 20.83
C ILE A 203 3.38 13.36 21.09
N GLU A 204 2.30 13.94 20.61
CA GLU A 204 0.93 13.42 20.75
C GLU A 204 0.49 12.62 19.53
N GLY A 205 1.09 12.88 18.37
CA GLY A 205 0.81 12.18 17.13
C GLY A 205 1.80 12.48 16.02
N LEU A 206 1.83 11.59 15.02
CA LEU A 206 2.71 11.62 13.89
C LEU A 206 1.98 11.23 12.60
N GLY A 207 2.24 11.95 11.52
CA GLY A 207 1.83 11.61 10.17
C GLY A 207 3.00 11.62 9.20
N ILE A 208 2.99 10.76 8.20
CA ILE A 208 3.96 10.79 7.09
C ILE A 208 3.17 10.96 5.79
N ILE A 209 3.59 11.93 4.99
CA ILE A 209 3.00 12.23 3.68
C ILE A 209 3.94 11.78 2.55
N SER A 210 3.38 11.46 1.40
CA SER A 210 4.16 11.11 0.20
C SER A 210 3.36 11.41 -1.07
N LYS A 211 4.00 11.23 -2.21
CA LYS A 211 3.36 11.21 -3.53
C LYS A 211 3.37 9.78 -4.05
N ASP A 212 2.30 9.37 -4.73
CA ASP A 212 2.31 8.09 -5.44
C ASP A 212 3.02 8.21 -6.79
N ASN A 213 3.16 7.07 -7.50
CA ASN A 213 3.80 7.01 -8.81
C ASN A 213 3.08 7.85 -9.90
N ASN A 214 1.84 8.27 -9.64
CA ASN A 214 1.04 9.13 -10.53
C ASN A 214 0.93 10.57 -9.99
N ASN A 215 1.82 10.97 -9.09
CA ASN A 215 1.81 12.25 -8.38
C ASN A 215 0.56 12.48 -7.50
N GLY A 216 -0.21 11.44 -7.16
CA GLY A 216 -1.30 11.52 -6.20
C GLY A 216 -0.78 11.79 -4.79
N PHE A 217 -1.49 12.63 -4.01
CA PHE A 217 -1.10 12.92 -2.62
C PHE A 217 -1.56 11.80 -1.69
N GLN A 218 -0.66 11.33 -0.83
CA GLN A 218 -0.90 10.25 0.09
C GLN A 218 -0.49 10.62 1.53
N ILE A 219 -1.30 10.21 2.51
CA ILE A 219 -0.88 10.07 3.90
C ILE A 219 -0.57 8.58 4.09
N VAL A 220 0.70 8.25 4.22
CA VAL A 220 1.22 6.87 4.14
C VAL A 220 1.40 6.22 5.49
N TYR A 221 1.29 6.99 6.57
CA TYR A 221 1.31 6.55 7.95
C TYR A 221 0.63 7.57 8.84
N LEU A 222 -0.18 7.13 9.81
CA LEU A 222 -0.81 7.95 10.83
C LEU A 222 -0.76 7.26 12.19
N ASP A 223 -0.42 8.04 13.21
CA ASP A 223 -0.41 7.64 14.61
C ASP A 223 -0.88 8.82 15.47
N ALA A 224 -1.89 8.63 16.28
CA ALA A 224 -2.47 9.70 17.07
C ALA A 224 -3.04 9.18 18.39
N SER A 225 -2.81 9.94 19.45
CA SER A 225 -3.27 9.61 20.81
C SER A 225 -4.78 9.74 21.00
N ASN A 226 -5.43 10.62 20.23
CA ASN A 226 -6.87 10.87 20.30
C ASN A 226 -7.42 11.47 19.00
N LEU A 227 -8.76 11.64 18.97
CA LEU A 227 -9.49 12.15 17.80
C LEU A 227 -9.00 13.54 17.35
N ASN A 228 -8.82 14.47 18.28
CA ASN A 228 -8.45 15.86 17.96
C ASN A 228 -7.05 15.93 17.34
N VAL A 229 -6.12 15.12 17.85
CA VAL A 229 -4.77 14.97 17.30
C VAL A 229 -4.81 14.40 15.88
N LEU A 230 -5.60 13.37 15.66
CA LEU A 230 -5.75 12.74 14.35
C LEU A 230 -6.33 13.71 13.31
N GLU A 231 -7.38 14.44 13.67
CA GLU A 231 -7.99 15.44 12.79
C GLU A 231 -7.05 16.58 12.45
N ASP A 232 -6.30 17.08 13.44
CA ASP A 232 -5.33 18.14 13.23
C ASP A 232 -4.25 17.72 12.22
N LEU A 233 -3.66 16.51 12.36
CA LEU A 233 -2.67 15.97 11.45
C LEU A 233 -3.21 15.85 10.02
N ILE A 234 -4.41 15.29 9.86
CA ILE A 234 -5.02 15.11 8.54
C ILE A 234 -5.32 16.48 7.89
N ARG A 235 -5.92 17.40 8.65
CA ARG A 235 -6.23 18.75 8.16
C ARG A 235 -4.96 19.52 7.79
N PHE A 236 -3.89 19.37 8.57
CA PHE A 236 -2.60 19.97 8.26
C PHE A 236 -2.00 19.41 6.98
N ALA A 237 -2.00 18.07 6.81
CA ALA A 237 -1.53 17.41 5.60
C ALA A 237 -2.33 17.86 4.36
N VAL A 238 -3.66 17.96 4.46
CA VAL A 238 -4.53 18.48 3.40
C VAL A 238 -4.16 19.92 3.04
N ASN A 239 -3.91 20.79 4.04
CA ASN A 239 -3.53 22.18 3.79
C ASN A 239 -2.14 22.31 3.16
N LEU A 240 -1.17 21.46 3.52
CA LEU A 240 0.15 21.41 2.88
C LEU A 240 0.04 21.09 1.40
N LYS A 241 -0.78 20.12 1.03
CA LYS A 241 -1.06 19.77 -0.37
C LYS A 241 -1.44 21.01 -1.20
N TYR A 242 -2.33 21.87 -0.69
CA TYR A 242 -2.77 23.06 -1.41
C TYR A 242 -1.69 24.13 -1.57
N ARG A 243 -0.67 24.12 -0.72
CA ARG A 243 0.47 25.04 -0.86
C ARG A 243 1.45 24.59 -1.93
N GLU A 244 1.60 23.27 -2.10
CA GLU A 244 2.57 22.71 -3.03
C GLU A 244 2.03 22.59 -4.46
N ASP A 245 0.79 22.08 -4.62
CA ASP A 245 0.19 21.89 -5.95
C ASP A 245 -1.33 21.73 -5.84
N SER A 246 -2.07 22.62 -6.48
CA SER A 246 -3.54 22.59 -6.53
C SER A 246 -4.11 21.56 -7.52
N THR A 247 -3.26 20.84 -8.27
CA THR A 247 -3.68 19.90 -9.33
C THR A 247 -4.05 18.52 -8.82
N TYR A 248 -3.79 18.21 -7.55
CA TYR A 248 -4.20 16.92 -6.98
C TYR A 248 -5.71 16.84 -6.78
N ASP A 249 -6.36 15.95 -7.52
CA ASP A 249 -7.82 15.75 -7.42
C ASP A 249 -8.21 14.83 -6.25
N ARG A 250 -7.25 14.04 -5.74
CA ARG A 250 -7.47 13.02 -4.72
C ARG A 250 -6.43 13.06 -3.63
N ILE A 251 -6.89 12.78 -2.38
CA ILE A 251 -6.01 12.40 -1.27
C ILE A 251 -6.32 10.96 -0.89
N GLN A 252 -5.30 10.14 -0.77
CA GLN A 252 -5.38 8.78 -0.26
C GLN A 252 -4.77 8.71 1.13
N ILE A 253 -5.44 8.04 2.04
CA ILE A 253 -4.99 7.90 3.43
C ILE A 253 -4.88 6.42 3.75
N TYR A 254 -3.71 5.99 4.15
CA TYR A 254 -3.42 4.64 4.62
C TYR A 254 -2.92 4.71 6.04
N SER A 255 -3.59 4.00 6.94
CA SER A 255 -3.27 4.09 8.35
C SER A 255 -3.48 2.77 9.07
N PRO A 256 -2.52 2.34 9.91
CA PRO A 256 -2.73 1.28 10.87
C PRO A 256 -3.63 1.73 12.02
N GLN A 257 -3.83 3.04 12.18
CA GLN A 257 -4.72 3.64 13.17
C GLN A 257 -6.15 3.17 12.96
N ARG A 258 -6.77 2.55 13.98
CA ARG A 258 -8.15 2.06 13.90
C ARG A 258 -9.12 2.92 14.70
N LYS A 259 -8.67 3.38 15.87
CA LYS A 259 -9.47 4.19 16.77
C LYS A 259 -9.62 5.60 16.20
N TYR A 260 -10.83 6.12 16.18
CA TYR A 260 -11.22 7.47 15.72
C TYR A 260 -11.10 7.73 14.20
N LEU A 261 -10.37 6.91 13.43
CA LEU A 261 -10.09 7.20 12.02
C LEU A 261 -11.37 7.31 11.17
N SER A 262 -12.32 6.39 11.33
CA SER A 262 -13.59 6.43 10.59
C SER A 262 -14.41 7.69 10.88
N THR A 263 -14.42 8.15 12.13
CA THR A 263 -15.12 9.39 12.53
C THR A 263 -14.47 10.61 11.88
N SER A 264 -13.14 10.72 11.96
CA SER A 264 -12.38 11.79 11.31
C SER A 264 -12.61 11.80 9.79
N MET A 265 -12.62 10.63 9.16
CA MET A 265 -12.84 10.53 7.73
C MET A 265 -14.24 10.93 7.31
N GLN A 266 -15.26 10.57 8.07
CA GLN A 266 -16.64 11.02 7.82
C GLN A 266 -16.77 12.54 7.89
N GLN A 267 -16.13 13.17 8.87
CA GLN A 267 -16.13 14.64 9.04
C GLN A 267 -15.42 15.38 7.91
N ILE A 268 -14.44 14.75 7.27
CA ILE A 268 -13.67 15.33 6.16
C ILE A 268 -14.30 15.01 4.80
N GLY A 269 -15.36 14.19 4.77
CA GLY A 269 -16.07 13.85 3.53
C GLY A 269 -15.39 12.76 2.70
N SER A 270 -14.82 11.74 3.36
CA SER A 270 -14.28 10.57 2.65
C SER A 270 -15.38 9.83 1.89
N GLU A 271 -15.13 9.53 0.62
CA GLU A 271 -16.08 8.86 -0.28
C GLU A 271 -15.90 7.34 -0.27
N ARG A 272 -14.73 6.84 0.09
CA ARG A 272 -14.42 5.40 0.06
C ARG A 272 -13.62 4.98 1.29
N SER A 273 -14.00 3.84 1.84
CA SER A 273 -13.23 3.17 2.90
C SER A 273 -13.08 1.68 2.60
N GLU A 274 -11.90 1.13 2.87
CA GLU A 274 -11.63 -0.29 2.76
C GLU A 274 -10.58 -0.72 3.79
N GLN A 275 -10.64 -1.95 4.27
CA GLN A 275 -9.61 -2.53 5.11
C GLN A 275 -8.75 -3.48 4.27
N PHE A 276 -7.45 -3.41 4.50
CA PHE A 276 -6.46 -4.28 3.89
C PHE A 276 -5.69 -5.07 4.94
N LEU A 277 -5.36 -6.31 4.60
CA LEU A 277 -4.58 -7.22 5.40
C LEU A 277 -3.20 -7.37 4.77
N LEU A 278 -2.14 -7.02 5.52
CA LEU A 278 -0.77 -7.24 5.09
C LEU A 278 -0.35 -8.64 5.50
N TYR A 279 -0.11 -9.47 4.51
CA TYR A 279 0.39 -10.83 4.66
C TYR A 279 1.90 -10.88 4.49
N LYS A 280 2.56 -11.75 5.28
CA LYS A 280 3.99 -12.01 5.17
C LYS A 280 4.28 -13.50 5.38
N ARG A 281 5.29 -13.99 4.66
CA ARG A 281 5.88 -15.31 4.84
C ARG A 281 7.40 -15.18 4.87
N VAL A 282 8.06 -15.79 5.88
CA VAL A 282 9.51 -15.97 5.92
C VAL A 282 9.87 -17.08 4.93
N LEU A 283 10.85 -16.83 4.08
CA LEU A 283 11.31 -17.78 3.09
C LEU A 283 12.49 -18.57 3.67
N GLN A 284 12.31 -19.88 3.82
CA GLN A 284 13.38 -20.81 4.19
C GLN A 284 14.14 -21.22 2.93
N TYR A 285 15.45 -21.28 3.02
CA TYR A 285 16.37 -21.74 1.98
C TYR A 285 16.69 -23.22 2.19
#